data_a280fc3d707ee2dc295c9f045fa3b972
#
_entry.id   a280fc3d707ee2dc295c9f045fa3b972
#
_cell.length_a   1.000
_cell.length_b   1.000
_cell.length_c   1.000
_cell.angle_alpha   90.00
_cell.angle_beta   90.00
_cell.angle_gamma   90.00
#
_symmetry.space_group_name_H-M   'P 1'
#
loop_
_entity.id
_entity.type
_entity.pdbx_description
1 polymer ?
#
loop_
_entity_poly.entity_id
_entity_poly.type
_entity_poly.pdbx_seq_one_letter_code
_entity_poly.pdbx_strand_id
1 'polypeptide(L)'
;MALLGGLTPQQFMRRHWQKKPLLVRQALPGFKPILTRPELFALAGQEEVESRLVVLGTTGWRMKSGPFTPRSLPALNKPGWSLLVQGVDMHEAKAHALLQQFRFVPDARLDDLMISYASAGGGVGPHFDSYDVFLLQASGRRRWRIGKQTDFTLQEGVPLKILKNFVPTEEFVLEAGDMLYLPPRYAHDGVAEDAASADGKPEACMTYSIGFRAPSQTELAGVLLQRLAEFGADDEESAAVPKLYRDPQQSATANPAALPAELTEFARQAVASALKDPLALACALGEYLTEPKPSVWFDEPSDESTPSPLFGASSDVVLDARTRMMYDEHHIFINGESYRAKGADAWLMRRLADQRQLTAAELRKASPSAQNLLTDWRDAGWLEFGMGARI
;
A
#
# COMPACT_ATOMS: atom_id res chain seq x y z
N MET A 1 11.90 10.68 -18.96
CA MET A 1 10.89 9.59 -18.88
C MET A 1 9.54 10.19 -19.26
N ALA A 2 8.77 9.53 -20.14
CA ALA A 2 7.43 10.00 -20.49
C ALA A 2 6.51 10.04 -19.25
N LEU A 3 6.64 9.06 -18.36
CA LEU A 3 5.83 8.89 -17.14
C LEU A 3 5.71 10.18 -16.30
N LEU A 4 6.74 10.98 -16.20
CA LEU A 4 6.78 12.23 -15.43
C LEU A 4 6.79 13.49 -16.30
N GLY A 5 6.30 13.41 -17.55
CA GLY A 5 6.22 14.55 -18.44
C GLY A 5 7.59 15.15 -18.81
N GLY A 6 8.60 14.29 -18.98
CA GLY A 6 9.97 14.70 -19.27
C GLY A 6 10.80 15.09 -18.04
N LEU A 7 10.21 15.15 -16.85
CA LEU A 7 10.97 15.37 -15.61
C LEU A 7 11.75 14.10 -15.23
N THR A 8 12.92 14.29 -14.64
CA THR A 8 13.58 13.21 -13.91
C THR A 8 12.88 12.94 -12.59
N PRO A 9 13.01 11.74 -11.99
CA PRO A 9 12.48 11.46 -10.65
C PRO A 9 12.90 12.53 -9.63
N GLN A 10 14.16 12.93 -9.61
CA GLN A 10 14.66 13.96 -8.69
C GLN A 10 14.01 15.34 -8.92
N GLN A 11 13.75 15.70 -10.19
CA GLN A 11 13.06 16.94 -10.52
C GLN A 11 11.60 16.90 -10.06
N PHE A 12 10.91 15.76 -10.26
CA PHE A 12 9.56 15.56 -9.78
C PHE A 12 9.49 15.67 -8.25
N MET A 13 10.31 14.91 -7.51
CA MET A 13 10.38 14.96 -6.04
C MET A 13 10.62 16.38 -5.53
N ARG A 14 11.50 17.11 -6.14
CA ARG A 14 11.81 18.50 -5.75
C ARG A 14 10.68 19.49 -6.05
N ARG A 15 9.97 19.34 -7.17
CA ARG A 15 9.04 20.35 -7.69
C ARG A 15 7.57 20.06 -7.37
N HIS A 16 7.19 18.79 -7.32
CA HIS A 16 5.78 18.36 -7.27
C HIS A 16 5.43 17.55 -6.02
N TRP A 17 6.28 16.60 -5.63
CA TRP A 17 6.00 15.70 -4.52
C TRP A 17 5.61 16.46 -3.25
N GLN A 18 4.39 16.20 -2.74
CA GLN A 18 3.77 16.85 -1.57
C GLN A 18 3.65 18.38 -1.67
N LYS A 19 3.68 18.95 -2.86
CA LYS A 19 3.69 20.40 -3.09
C LYS A 19 2.59 20.87 -4.00
N LYS A 20 2.47 20.28 -5.20
CA LYS A 20 1.50 20.71 -6.20
C LYS A 20 1.19 19.62 -7.23
N PRO A 21 0.00 19.64 -7.84
CA PRO A 21 -0.37 18.72 -8.90
C PRO A 21 0.58 18.72 -10.09
N LEU A 22 0.54 17.62 -10.83
CA LEU A 22 1.20 17.48 -12.14
C LEU A 22 0.28 16.73 -13.10
N LEU A 23 -0.16 17.39 -14.16
CA LEU A 23 -0.82 16.74 -15.29
C LEU A 23 0.24 16.34 -16.32
N VAL A 24 0.24 15.09 -16.72
CA VAL A 24 1.09 14.55 -17.78
C VAL A 24 0.21 13.98 -18.87
N ARG A 25 0.22 14.62 -20.03
CA ARG A 25 -0.44 14.08 -21.23
C ARG A 25 0.40 12.96 -21.79
N GLN A 26 -0.26 11.84 -22.14
CA GLN A 26 0.39 10.66 -22.69
C GLN A 26 1.62 10.21 -21.86
N ALA A 27 1.44 10.15 -20.53
CA ALA A 27 2.43 9.60 -19.60
C ALA A 27 2.85 8.18 -19.99
N LEU A 28 1.87 7.39 -20.47
CA LEU A 28 2.05 6.07 -21.06
C LEU A 28 1.34 6.02 -22.42
N PRO A 29 2.03 6.40 -23.52
CA PRO A 29 1.43 6.44 -24.85
C PRO A 29 0.92 5.05 -25.28
N GLY A 30 -0.32 5.00 -25.78
CA GLY A 30 -0.94 3.75 -26.22
C GLY A 30 -1.29 2.78 -25.11
N PHE A 31 -1.36 3.25 -23.85
CA PHE A 31 -1.75 2.42 -22.70
C PHE A 31 -3.12 1.78 -22.93
N LYS A 32 -3.20 0.50 -22.63
CA LYS A 32 -4.44 -0.28 -22.67
C LYS A 32 -4.74 -0.85 -21.29
N PRO A 33 -6.01 -1.01 -20.91
CA PRO A 33 -6.36 -1.65 -19.64
C PRO A 33 -5.65 -3.00 -19.48
N ILE A 34 -5.05 -3.21 -18.31
CA ILE A 34 -4.37 -4.46 -17.93
C ILE A 34 -5.40 -5.59 -17.80
N LEU A 35 -6.55 -5.26 -17.19
CA LEU A 35 -7.67 -6.18 -17.02
C LEU A 35 -8.84 -5.76 -17.90
N THR A 36 -9.48 -6.74 -18.49
CA THR A 36 -10.80 -6.56 -19.11
C THR A 36 -11.88 -6.42 -18.04
N ARG A 37 -13.06 -5.96 -18.43
CA ARG A 37 -14.21 -5.88 -17.50
C ARG A 37 -14.54 -7.21 -16.84
N PRO A 38 -14.65 -8.38 -17.54
CA PRO A 38 -14.92 -9.65 -16.90
C PRO A 38 -13.85 -10.06 -15.87
N GLU A 39 -12.57 -9.85 -16.18
CA GLU A 39 -11.45 -10.15 -15.27
C GLU A 39 -11.50 -9.28 -14.01
N LEU A 40 -11.72 -7.95 -14.16
CA LEU A 40 -11.85 -7.06 -13.03
C LEU A 40 -13.06 -7.41 -12.14
N PHE A 41 -14.17 -7.82 -12.74
CA PHE A 41 -15.38 -8.21 -12.01
C PHE A 41 -15.22 -9.58 -11.33
N ALA A 42 -14.47 -10.50 -11.93
CA ALA A 42 -14.08 -11.76 -11.30
C ALA A 42 -13.18 -11.50 -10.07
N LEU A 43 -12.21 -10.60 -10.20
CA LEU A 43 -11.36 -10.19 -9.10
C LEU A 43 -12.16 -9.55 -7.95
N ALA A 44 -13.12 -8.67 -8.26
CA ALA A 44 -13.99 -8.05 -7.25
C ALA A 44 -14.95 -9.04 -6.55
N GLY A 45 -15.03 -10.29 -7.03
CA GLY A 45 -15.81 -11.38 -6.47
C GLY A 45 -15.04 -12.28 -5.50
N GLN A 46 -13.73 -12.08 -5.34
CA GLN A 46 -12.87 -12.85 -4.43
C GLN A 46 -12.95 -12.28 -3.02
N GLU A 47 -12.94 -13.14 -2.01
CA GLU A 47 -13.08 -12.72 -0.61
C GLU A 47 -11.85 -11.97 -0.09
N GLU A 48 -10.67 -12.32 -0.61
CA GLU A 48 -9.39 -11.70 -0.29
C GLU A 48 -9.17 -10.33 -0.95
N VAL A 49 -10.05 -9.96 -1.91
CA VAL A 49 -9.93 -8.71 -2.67
C VAL A 49 -10.86 -7.64 -2.14
N GLU A 50 -10.32 -6.59 -1.57
CA GLU A 50 -11.12 -5.46 -1.12
C GLU A 50 -11.74 -4.74 -2.32
N SER A 51 -13.07 -4.71 -2.36
CA SER A 51 -13.81 -4.01 -3.41
C SER A 51 -15.00 -3.23 -2.86
N ARG A 52 -15.36 -2.12 -3.54
CA ARG A 52 -16.45 -1.24 -3.14
C ARG A 52 -17.25 -0.80 -4.35
N LEU A 53 -18.57 -0.88 -4.26
CA LEU A 53 -19.50 -0.34 -5.24
C LEU A 53 -20.09 0.96 -4.71
N VAL A 54 -19.86 2.07 -5.42
CA VAL A 54 -20.41 3.38 -5.13
C VAL A 54 -21.46 3.74 -6.18
N VAL A 55 -22.61 4.20 -5.75
CA VAL A 55 -23.72 4.58 -6.64
C VAL A 55 -24.27 5.93 -6.21
N LEU A 56 -24.31 6.89 -7.15
CA LEU A 56 -25.07 8.13 -7.00
C LEU A 56 -26.45 7.92 -7.62
N GLY A 57 -27.46 7.76 -6.76
CA GLY A 57 -28.84 7.63 -7.17
C GLY A 57 -29.67 8.88 -6.87
N THR A 58 -30.96 8.85 -7.20
CA THR A 58 -31.90 9.95 -6.90
C THR A 58 -32.05 10.25 -5.41
N THR A 59 -31.76 9.26 -4.55
CA THR A 59 -31.80 9.38 -3.08
C THR A 59 -30.42 9.70 -2.46
N GLY A 60 -29.42 10.06 -3.28
CA GLY A 60 -28.07 10.34 -2.84
C GLY A 60 -27.09 9.18 -3.00
N TRP A 61 -25.97 9.29 -2.28
CA TRP A 61 -24.87 8.35 -2.34
C TRP A 61 -25.16 7.04 -1.59
N ARG A 62 -24.80 5.93 -2.20
CA ARG A 62 -24.82 4.59 -1.58
C ARG A 62 -23.49 3.91 -1.83
N MET A 63 -23.03 3.16 -0.85
CA MET A 63 -21.83 2.33 -0.93
C MET A 63 -22.12 0.93 -0.41
N LYS A 64 -21.54 -0.07 -1.07
CA LYS A 64 -21.52 -1.47 -0.61
C LYS A 64 -20.10 -2.00 -0.71
N SER A 65 -19.69 -2.80 0.25
CA SER A 65 -18.44 -3.57 0.20
C SER A 65 -18.66 -4.90 -0.50
N GLY A 66 -17.60 -5.41 -1.15
CA GLY A 66 -17.56 -6.74 -1.74
C GLY A 66 -17.51 -7.88 -0.70
N PRO A 67 -17.38 -9.13 -1.14
CA PRO A 67 -17.23 -9.54 -2.54
C PRO A 67 -18.49 -9.37 -3.39
N PHE A 68 -18.32 -9.15 -4.70
CA PHE A 68 -19.43 -8.93 -5.63
C PHE A 68 -19.58 -10.08 -6.63
N THR A 69 -20.77 -10.64 -6.73
CA THR A 69 -21.09 -11.49 -7.90
C THR A 69 -21.33 -10.61 -9.13
N PRO A 70 -21.04 -11.08 -10.34
CA PRO A 70 -21.29 -10.32 -11.57
C PRO A 70 -22.74 -9.83 -11.73
N ARG A 71 -23.70 -10.58 -11.17
CA ARG A 71 -25.13 -10.22 -11.20
C ARG A 71 -25.51 -9.13 -10.19
N SER A 72 -24.69 -8.91 -9.17
CA SER A 72 -24.94 -7.86 -8.16
C SER A 72 -24.46 -6.47 -8.60
N LEU A 73 -23.66 -6.42 -9.67
CA LEU A 73 -23.16 -5.17 -10.24
C LEU A 73 -24.17 -4.57 -11.22
N PRO A 74 -24.31 -3.22 -11.26
CA PRO A 74 -25.20 -2.58 -12.19
C PRO A 74 -24.75 -2.77 -13.65
N ALA A 75 -25.72 -2.74 -14.58
CA ALA A 75 -25.40 -2.77 -16.01
C ALA A 75 -24.65 -1.48 -16.41
N LEU A 76 -23.75 -1.57 -17.41
CA LEU A 76 -22.91 -0.43 -17.83
C LEU A 76 -23.73 0.76 -18.34
N ASN A 77 -24.86 0.51 -19.00
CA ASN A 77 -25.77 1.54 -19.48
C ASN A 77 -26.57 2.25 -18.36
N LYS A 78 -26.50 1.76 -17.13
CA LYS A 78 -27.03 2.46 -15.97
C LYS A 78 -25.99 3.51 -15.51
N PRO A 79 -26.33 4.81 -15.53
CA PRO A 79 -25.36 5.84 -15.17
C PRO A 79 -25.12 5.93 -13.65
N GLY A 80 -24.04 6.61 -13.26
CA GLY A 80 -23.82 7.09 -11.89
C GLY A 80 -23.28 6.04 -10.92
N TRP A 81 -22.55 5.02 -11.38
CA TRP A 81 -21.92 4.06 -10.48
C TRP A 81 -20.43 3.85 -10.78
N SER A 82 -19.70 3.46 -9.76
CA SER A 82 -18.28 3.11 -9.82
C SER A 82 -18.00 1.86 -8.98
N LEU A 83 -17.24 0.93 -9.53
CA LEU A 83 -16.62 -0.19 -8.82
C LEU A 83 -15.15 0.13 -8.57
N LEU A 84 -14.72 0.04 -7.32
CA LEU A 84 -13.34 0.24 -6.88
C LEU A 84 -12.79 -1.13 -6.46
N VAL A 85 -11.65 -1.53 -7.00
CA VAL A 85 -10.96 -2.79 -6.67
C VAL A 85 -9.55 -2.45 -6.21
N GLN A 86 -9.24 -2.71 -4.95
CA GLN A 86 -7.96 -2.37 -4.33
C GLN A 86 -6.94 -3.49 -4.44
N GLY A 87 -5.66 -3.14 -4.35
CA GLY A 87 -4.57 -4.12 -4.30
C GLY A 87 -4.43 -4.98 -5.54
N VAL A 88 -4.84 -4.50 -6.71
CA VAL A 88 -4.80 -5.27 -7.97
C VAL A 88 -3.38 -5.72 -8.33
N ASP A 89 -2.36 -4.98 -7.90
CA ASP A 89 -0.94 -5.31 -8.04
C ASP A 89 -0.53 -6.59 -7.31
N MET A 90 -1.28 -7.02 -6.31
CA MET A 90 -1.04 -8.27 -5.58
C MET A 90 -1.61 -9.51 -6.31
N HIS A 91 -2.50 -9.30 -7.28
CA HIS A 91 -3.25 -10.37 -7.97
C HIS A 91 -2.97 -10.42 -9.48
N GLU A 92 -2.37 -9.37 -10.05
CA GLU A 92 -2.12 -9.26 -11.49
C GLU A 92 -0.69 -8.79 -11.78
N ALA A 93 0.12 -9.66 -12.38
CA ALA A 93 1.54 -9.41 -12.63
C ALA A 93 1.82 -8.13 -13.43
N LYS A 94 0.96 -7.77 -14.40
CA LYS A 94 1.12 -6.54 -15.18
C LYS A 94 0.79 -5.30 -14.35
N ALA A 95 -0.14 -5.38 -13.40
CA ALA A 95 -0.43 -4.31 -12.47
C ALA A 95 0.72 -4.13 -11.48
N HIS A 96 1.30 -5.24 -11.00
CA HIS A 96 2.53 -5.21 -10.21
C HIS A 96 3.67 -4.54 -10.97
N ALA A 97 3.93 -4.93 -12.23
CA ALA A 97 4.96 -4.33 -13.06
C ALA A 97 4.73 -2.82 -13.31
N LEU A 98 3.48 -2.38 -13.42
CA LEU A 98 3.14 -0.96 -13.52
C LEU A 98 3.47 -0.24 -12.20
N LEU A 99 3.10 -0.80 -11.05
CA LEU A 99 3.40 -0.24 -9.73
C LEU A 99 4.90 -0.08 -9.52
N GLN A 100 5.73 -1.03 -9.97
CA GLN A 100 7.19 -0.99 -9.86
C GLN A 100 7.81 0.23 -10.55
N GLN A 101 7.16 0.84 -11.55
CA GLN A 101 7.66 2.04 -12.23
C GLN A 101 7.67 3.28 -11.30
N PHE A 102 6.96 3.22 -10.17
CA PHE A 102 6.88 4.30 -9.18
C PHE A 102 7.85 4.14 -8.01
N ARG A 103 8.71 3.13 -8.02
CA ARG A 103 9.73 2.88 -6.98
C ARG A 103 10.89 3.90 -6.97
N PHE A 104 10.76 5.00 -7.67
CA PHE A 104 11.56 6.19 -7.42
C PHE A 104 11.12 6.92 -6.13
N VAL A 105 9.96 6.57 -5.58
CA VAL A 105 9.54 6.85 -4.21
C VAL A 105 9.87 5.62 -3.35
N PRO A 106 10.39 5.76 -2.13
CA PRO A 106 10.72 4.61 -1.27
C PRO A 106 9.53 3.66 -1.05
N ASP A 107 9.79 2.36 -1.03
CA ASP A 107 8.78 1.31 -0.83
C ASP A 107 7.98 1.48 0.47
N ALA A 108 8.60 2.06 1.52
CA ALA A 108 7.92 2.45 2.74
C ALA A 108 6.72 3.40 2.54
N ARG A 109 6.69 4.09 1.40
CA ARG A 109 5.61 5.02 1.02
C ARG A 109 4.66 4.42 -0.01
N LEU A 110 5.09 3.42 -0.78
CA LEU A 110 4.26 2.78 -1.80
C LEU A 110 3.18 1.92 -1.11
N ASP A 111 1.92 2.08 -1.52
CA ASP A 111 0.80 1.32 -0.96
C ASP A 111 0.30 0.24 -1.91
N ASP A 112 -0.54 0.61 -2.86
CA ASP A 112 -1.13 -0.32 -3.82
C ASP A 112 -1.50 0.35 -5.15
N LEU A 113 -1.95 -0.48 -6.08
CA LEU A 113 -2.64 -0.07 -7.30
C LEU A 113 -4.12 -0.46 -7.20
N MET A 114 -4.98 0.55 -7.16
CA MET A 114 -6.44 0.40 -7.20
C MET A 114 -6.96 0.66 -8.61
N ILE A 115 -7.92 -0.13 -9.08
CA ILE A 115 -8.65 0.12 -10.34
C ILE A 115 -10.06 0.60 -10.02
N SER A 116 -10.42 1.75 -10.59
CA SER A 116 -11.77 2.30 -10.62
C SER A 116 -12.40 2.05 -11.99
N TYR A 117 -13.52 1.32 -12.02
CA TYR A 117 -14.35 1.10 -13.21
C TYR A 117 -15.67 1.86 -13.05
N ALA A 118 -16.02 2.73 -13.98
CA ALA A 118 -17.18 3.61 -13.84
C ALA A 118 -18.03 3.65 -15.12
N SER A 119 -19.35 3.72 -14.94
CA SER A 119 -20.31 4.11 -15.99
C SER A 119 -20.34 5.64 -16.16
N ALA A 120 -20.96 6.13 -17.23
CA ALA A 120 -21.18 7.55 -17.45
C ALA A 120 -21.78 8.23 -16.19
N GLY A 121 -21.20 9.37 -15.78
CA GLY A 121 -21.57 10.07 -14.55
C GLY A 121 -21.12 9.39 -13.26
N GLY A 122 -20.45 8.24 -13.33
CA GLY A 122 -19.91 7.54 -12.17
C GLY A 122 -18.69 8.24 -11.59
N GLY A 123 -18.57 8.21 -10.28
CA GLY A 123 -17.50 8.78 -9.47
C GLY A 123 -17.70 8.40 -8.02
N VAL A 124 -16.93 9.02 -7.11
CA VAL A 124 -17.04 8.86 -5.67
C VAL A 124 -17.34 10.17 -4.94
N GLY A 125 -17.63 11.23 -5.72
CA GLY A 125 -17.90 12.59 -5.25
C GLY A 125 -16.63 13.37 -4.88
N PRO A 126 -16.77 14.68 -4.62
CA PRO A 126 -15.66 15.53 -4.24
C PRO A 126 -15.10 15.14 -2.87
N HIS A 127 -13.81 14.86 -2.81
CA HIS A 127 -13.12 14.42 -1.59
C HIS A 127 -11.66 14.88 -1.59
N PHE A 128 -10.93 14.50 -0.58
CA PHE A 128 -9.47 14.61 -0.51
C PHE A 128 -8.88 13.37 0.14
N ASP A 129 -7.66 13.05 -0.24
CA ASP A 129 -6.88 11.98 0.38
C ASP A 129 -5.83 12.56 1.33
N SER A 130 -5.44 11.78 2.35
CA SER A 130 -4.34 12.11 3.26
C SER A 130 -2.98 11.74 2.69
N TYR A 131 -2.94 11.14 1.49
CA TYR A 131 -1.77 10.58 0.85
C TYR A 131 -1.59 11.11 -0.58
N ASP A 132 -0.41 10.88 -1.14
CA ASP A 132 -0.09 11.16 -2.53
C ASP A 132 -0.72 10.12 -3.45
N VAL A 133 -1.18 10.52 -4.64
CA VAL A 133 -1.76 9.59 -5.62
C VAL A 133 -1.40 10.00 -7.05
N PHE A 134 -1.09 9.00 -7.90
CA PHE A 134 -1.10 9.16 -9.34
C PHE A 134 -2.36 8.49 -9.92
N LEU A 135 -3.08 9.21 -10.74
CA LEU A 135 -4.32 8.83 -11.38
C LEU A 135 -4.06 8.65 -12.87
N LEU A 136 -3.82 7.42 -13.30
CA LEU A 136 -3.59 7.04 -14.69
C LEU A 136 -4.90 6.68 -15.35
N GLN A 137 -5.28 7.38 -16.40
CA GLN A 137 -6.46 7.02 -17.19
C GLN A 137 -6.15 5.85 -18.11
N ALA A 138 -6.88 4.76 -17.96
CA ALA A 138 -6.64 3.51 -18.70
C ALA A 138 -7.59 3.32 -19.88
N SER A 139 -8.86 3.70 -19.75
CA SER A 139 -9.84 3.71 -20.85
C SER A 139 -10.96 4.72 -20.60
N GLY A 140 -11.69 5.08 -21.65
CA GLY A 140 -12.71 6.11 -21.61
C GLY A 140 -12.15 7.47 -21.22
N ARG A 141 -13.02 8.39 -20.80
CA ARG A 141 -12.64 9.74 -20.39
C ARG A 141 -13.14 10.02 -19.00
N ARG A 142 -12.32 10.71 -18.20
CA ARG A 142 -12.68 11.19 -16.86
C ARG A 142 -12.39 12.66 -16.72
N ARG A 143 -13.41 13.40 -16.32
CA ARG A 143 -13.30 14.81 -15.95
C ARG A 143 -12.87 14.90 -14.51
N TRP A 144 -11.73 15.49 -14.28
CA TRP A 144 -11.20 15.80 -12.96
C TRP A 144 -11.33 17.29 -12.68
N ARG A 145 -12.03 17.62 -11.62
CA ARG A 145 -12.05 18.96 -11.02
C ARG A 145 -11.17 18.91 -9.79
N ILE A 146 -10.22 19.82 -9.66
CA ILE A 146 -9.27 19.83 -8.55
C ILE A 146 -9.18 21.23 -7.94
N GLY A 147 -8.83 21.30 -6.65
CA GLY A 147 -8.69 22.59 -5.97
C GLY A 147 -7.93 22.48 -4.66
N LYS A 148 -7.11 23.51 -4.40
CA LYS A 148 -6.50 23.69 -3.09
C LYS A 148 -7.44 24.48 -2.21
N GLN A 149 -7.99 23.86 -1.16
CA GLN A 149 -8.89 24.51 -0.23
C GLN A 149 -8.49 24.24 1.21
N THR A 150 -9.06 25.03 2.14
CA THR A 150 -8.83 24.89 3.59
C THR A 150 -10.05 24.38 4.33
N ASP A 151 -11.24 24.50 3.73
CA ASP A 151 -12.47 23.94 4.27
C ASP A 151 -12.60 22.46 3.85
N PHE A 152 -12.44 21.57 4.82
CA PHE A 152 -12.57 20.12 4.67
C PHE A 152 -13.83 19.58 5.36
N THR A 153 -14.84 20.42 5.57
CA THR A 153 -16.11 19.99 6.14
C THR A 153 -16.76 18.92 5.28
N LEU A 154 -17.08 17.79 5.89
CA LEU A 154 -17.71 16.67 5.22
C LEU A 154 -19.23 16.79 5.23
N GLN A 155 -19.85 16.20 4.23
CA GLN A 155 -21.30 16.06 4.17
C GLN A 155 -21.77 14.98 5.16
N GLU A 156 -22.72 15.32 6.03
CA GLU A 156 -23.28 14.39 7.01
C GLU A 156 -24.29 13.43 6.36
N GLY A 157 -24.45 12.25 6.97
CA GLY A 157 -25.46 11.27 6.56
C GLY A 157 -25.18 10.55 5.26
N VAL A 158 -23.97 10.64 4.71
CA VAL A 158 -23.53 9.90 3.52
C VAL A 158 -22.46 8.86 3.87
N PRO A 159 -22.42 7.70 3.19
CA PRO A 159 -21.47 6.63 3.51
C PRO A 159 -20.05 6.89 2.98
N LEU A 160 -19.79 8.05 2.42
CA LEU A 160 -18.52 8.47 1.80
C LEU A 160 -18.03 9.77 2.45
N LYS A 161 -16.72 10.00 2.41
CA LYS A 161 -16.11 11.25 2.90
C LYS A 161 -16.23 12.37 1.86
N ILE A 162 -17.42 12.83 1.59
CA ILE A 162 -17.70 13.84 0.56
C ILE A 162 -17.57 15.24 1.15
N LEU A 163 -16.84 16.11 0.46
CA LEU A 163 -16.73 17.52 0.82
C LEU A 163 -18.07 18.23 0.62
N LYS A 164 -18.51 18.97 1.63
CA LYS A 164 -19.74 19.77 1.58
C LYS A 164 -19.55 21.00 0.68
N ASN A 165 -18.41 21.64 0.77
CA ASN A 165 -18.08 22.89 0.11
C ASN A 165 -16.84 22.71 -0.79
N PHE A 166 -17.00 21.97 -1.89
CA PHE A 166 -15.92 21.79 -2.84
C PHE A 166 -15.81 22.99 -3.79
N VAL A 167 -14.61 23.59 -3.84
CA VAL A 167 -14.32 24.75 -4.70
C VAL A 167 -13.20 24.36 -5.67
N PRO A 168 -13.52 23.89 -6.88
CA PRO A 168 -12.51 23.57 -7.88
C PRO A 168 -11.87 24.84 -8.44
N THR A 169 -10.56 24.81 -8.64
CA THR A 169 -9.77 25.88 -9.27
C THR A 169 -9.26 25.50 -10.66
N GLU A 170 -9.19 24.21 -10.93
CA GLU A 170 -8.72 23.66 -12.21
C GLU A 170 -9.59 22.48 -12.63
N GLU A 171 -9.73 22.31 -13.94
CA GLU A 171 -10.47 21.20 -14.53
C GLU A 171 -9.70 20.59 -15.71
N PHE A 172 -9.66 19.26 -15.75
CA PHE A 172 -9.00 18.50 -16.81
C PHE A 172 -9.87 17.32 -17.24
N VAL A 173 -9.95 17.04 -18.52
CA VAL A 173 -10.44 15.77 -19.04
C VAL A 173 -9.23 14.91 -19.36
N LEU A 174 -9.12 13.75 -18.73
CA LEU A 174 -8.08 12.76 -18.99
C LEU A 174 -8.59 11.71 -19.96
N GLU A 175 -7.74 11.36 -20.94
CA GLU A 175 -7.92 10.29 -21.91
C GLU A 175 -6.89 9.17 -21.66
N ALA A 176 -7.10 7.99 -22.28
CA ALA A 176 -6.21 6.85 -22.08
C ALA A 176 -4.74 7.21 -22.31
N GLY A 177 -3.89 6.87 -21.33
CA GLY A 177 -2.46 7.22 -21.28
C GLY A 177 -2.14 8.53 -20.57
N ASP A 178 -3.12 9.38 -20.27
CA ASP A 178 -2.91 10.59 -19.46
C ASP A 178 -2.79 10.26 -17.97
N MET A 179 -2.04 11.04 -17.23
CA MET A 179 -1.85 10.84 -15.80
C MET A 179 -1.90 12.16 -15.03
N LEU A 180 -2.58 12.16 -13.89
CA LEU A 180 -2.67 13.29 -12.95
C LEU A 180 -2.08 12.86 -11.60
N TYR A 181 -1.06 13.57 -11.13
CA TYR A 181 -0.57 13.47 -9.76
C TYR A 181 -1.25 14.50 -8.85
N LEU A 182 -1.70 14.05 -7.70
CA LEU A 182 -2.26 14.91 -6.64
C LEU A 182 -1.49 14.70 -5.33
N PRO A 183 -1.04 15.79 -4.68
CA PRO A 183 -0.45 15.71 -3.35
C PRO A 183 -1.53 15.53 -2.26
N PRO A 184 -1.14 15.16 -1.02
CA PRO A 184 -2.06 15.04 0.10
C PRO A 184 -2.93 16.29 0.30
N ARG A 185 -4.19 16.08 0.68
CA ARG A 185 -5.16 17.13 0.98
C ARG A 185 -5.48 18.05 -0.21
N TYR A 186 -5.20 17.61 -1.43
CA TYR A 186 -5.68 18.31 -2.63
C TYR A 186 -7.09 17.82 -2.96
N ALA A 187 -8.09 18.69 -2.80
CA ALA A 187 -9.47 18.33 -3.03
C ALA A 187 -9.70 18.03 -4.52
N HIS A 188 -10.43 16.96 -4.80
CA HIS A 188 -10.68 16.54 -6.17
C HIS A 188 -12.01 15.81 -6.33
N ASP A 189 -12.53 15.83 -7.55
CA ASP A 189 -13.75 15.14 -7.95
C ASP A 189 -13.58 14.61 -9.38
N GLY A 190 -13.63 13.29 -9.53
CA GLY A 190 -13.45 12.59 -10.80
C GLY A 190 -14.74 11.96 -11.27
N VAL A 191 -15.29 12.46 -12.37
CA VAL A 191 -16.55 11.99 -12.95
C VAL A 191 -16.29 11.38 -14.32
N ALA A 192 -16.74 10.14 -14.55
CA ALA A 192 -16.66 9.48 -15.84
C ALA A 192 -17.56 10.22 -16.86
N GLU A 193 -16.99 10.57 -18.01
CA GLU A 193 -17.77 11.14 -19.09
C GLU A 193 -18.52 10.08 -19.86
N ASP A 194 -19.59 10.46 -20.51
CA ASP A 194 -20.25 9.62 -21.52
C ASP A 194 -19.35 9.53 -22.75
N ALA A 195 -18.86 8.35 -23.01
CA ALA A 195 -17.99 8.07 -24.15
C ALA A 195 -18.51 6.84 -24.87
N ALA A 196 -18.46 6.89 -26.19
CA ALA A 196 -18.73 5.74 -27.03
C ALA A 196 -17.42 5.27 -27.67
N SER A 197 -17.23 3.94 -27.67
CA SER A 197 -16.17 3.30 -28.42
C SER A 197 -16.37 3.47 -29.94
N ALA A 198 -15.36 3.13 -30.73
CA ALA A 198 -15.40 3.27 -32.19
C ALA A 198 -16.57 2.48 -32.84
N ASP A 199 -17.08 1.46 -32.17
CA ASP A 199 -18.26 0.65 -32.60
C ASP A 199 -19.59 1.22 -32.03
N GLY A 200 -19.60 2.40 -31.43
CA GLY A 200 -20.77 3.07 -30.91
C GLY A 200 -21.34 2.52 -29.61
N LYS A 201 -20.62 1.59 -28.95
CA LYS A 201 -21.04 1.08 -27.64
C LYS A 201 -20.57 1.98 -26.51
N PRO A 202 -21.29 2.02 -25.37
CA PRO A 202 -20.81 2.73 -24.19
C PRO A 202 -19.40 2.26 -23.79
N GLU A 203 -18.47 3.18 -23.70
CA GLU A 203 -17.11 2.90 -23.24
C GLU A 203 -17.02 3.08 -21.72
N ALA A 204 -16.49 2.06 -21.05
CA ALA A 204 -16.25 2.15 -19.62
C ALA A 204 -15.06 3.06 -19.31
N CYS A 205 -15.22 3.89 -18.30
CA CYS A 205 -14.14 4.70 -17.80
C CYS A 205 -13.34 3.90 -16.74
N MET A 206 -12.07 3.63 -17.04
CA MET A 206 -11.16 3.00 -16.09
C MET A 206 -10.03 3.97 -15.71
N THR A 207 -9.82 4.15 -14.41
CA THR A 207 -8.70 4.91 -13.85
C THR A 207 -7.92 4.02 -12.90
N TYR A 208 -6.61 4.01 -13.01
CA TYR A 208 -5.69 3.31 -12.13
C TYR A 208 -5.11 4.32 -11.14
N SER A 209 -5.33 4.08 -9.87
CA SER A 209 -4.80 4.92 -8.79
C SER A 209 -3.61 4.23 -8.15
N ILE A 210 -2.44 4.84 -8.24
CA ILE A 210 -1.23 4.41 -7.54
C ILE A 210 -1.14 5.23 -6.26
N GLY A 211 -1.41 4.58 -5.14
CA GLY A 211 -1.47 5.19 -3.81
C GLY A 211 -0.16 5.12 -3.06
N PHE A 212 0.07 6.10 -2.17
CA PHE A 212 1.26 6.16 -1.33
C PHE A 212 0.87 6.33 0.13
N ARG A 213 1.48 5.57 1.02
CA ARG A 213 1.23 5.67 2.47
C ARG A 213 1.70 7.01 3.03
N ALA A 214 0.90 7.57 3.93
CA ALA A 214 1.23 8.75 4.70
C ALA A 214 0.81 8.53 6.17
N PRO A 215 1.53 7.66 6.92
CA PRO A 215 1.16 7.36 8.29
C PRO A 215 1.19 8.63 9.14
N SER A 216 0.21 8.79 10.02
CA SER A 216 0.19 9.91 10.96
C SER A 216 1.18 9.67 12.10
N GLN A 217 1.65 10.75 12.72
CA GLN A 217 2.50 10.66 13.91
C GLN A 217 1.82 9.90 15.05
N THR A 218 0.51 10.11 15.24
CA THR A 218 -0.27 9.43 16.29
C THR A 218 -0.39 7.92 16.04
N GLU A 219 -0.63 7.54 14.79
CA GLU A 219 -0.68 6.14 14.37
C GLU A 219 0.66 5.43 14.61
N LEU A 220 1.76 6.01 14.11
CA LEU A 220 3.09 5.47 14.32
C LEU A 220 3.42 5.35 15.81
N ALA A 221 3.14 6.38 16.62
CA ALA A 221 3.42 6.34 18.05
C ALA A 221 2.65 5.19 18.73
N GLY A 222 1.36 5.01 18.41
CA GLY A 222 0.54 3.94 18.96
C GLY A 222 1.09 2.56 18.65
N VAL A 223 1.33 2.27 17.38
CA VAL A 223 1.82 0.97 16.92
C VAL A 223 3.23 0.68 17.44
N LEU A 224 4.14 1.66 17.37
CA LEU A 224 5.53 1.44 17.80
C LEU A 224 5.64 1.24 19.32
N LEU A 225 4.89 1.97 20.14
CA LEU A 225 4.88 1.76 21.59
C LEU A 225 4.34 0.38 21.97
N GLN A 226 3.31 -0.12 21.27
CA GLN A 226 2.80 -1.47 21.48
C GLN A 226 3.88 -2.51 21.16
N ARG A 227 4.50 -2.44 19.98
CA ARG A 227 5.55 -3.40 19.57
C ARG A 227 6.76 -3.37 20.48
N LEU A 228 7.19 -2.20 20.89
CA LEU A 228 8.32 -2.05 21.84
C LEU A 228 8.00 -2.68 23.21
N ALA A 229 6.75 -2.67 23.65
CA ALA A 229 6.34 -3.34 24.87
C ALA A 229 6.37 -4.87 24.72
N GLU A 230 6.00 -5.40 23.54
CA GLU A 230 6.05 -6.83 23.19
C GLU A 230 7.50 -7.33 23.13
N PHE A 231 8.42 -6.63 22.46
CA PHE A 231 9.84 -6.99 22.44
C PHE A 231 10.47 -7.10 23.83
N GLY A 232 10.02 -6.30 24.80
CA GLY A 232 10.47 -6.39 26.18
C GLY A 232 9.93 -7.60 26.94
N ALA A 233 8.88 -8.25 26.45
CA ALA A 233 8.26 -9.41 27.05
C ALA A 233 8.82 -10.75 26.50
N ASP A 234 9.26 -10.75 25.23
CA ASP A 234 9.72 -11.96 24.51
C ASP A 234 11.21 -12.28 24.75
N ASP A 235 11.92 -11.47 25.52
CA ASP A 235 13.34 -11.71 25.89
C ASP A 235 13.41 -12.83 26.96
N GLU A 236 13.05 -14.06 26.55
CA GLU A 236 13.10 -15.27 27.42
C GLU A 236 14.52 -15.56 27.92
N GLU A 237 15.58 -15.07 27.25
CA GLU A 237 16.96 -15.13 27.77
C GLU A 237 17.21 -14.13 28.92
N SER A 238 16.41 -13.07 29.00
CA SER A 238 16.40 -12.18 30.14
C SER A 238 15.35 -12.66 31.13
N ALA A 239 15.67 -13.68 31.93
CA ALA A 239 14.86 -14.13 33.10
C ALA A 239 14.76 -13.01 34.19
N ALA A 240 14.71 -11.76 33.78
CA ALA A 240 14.54 -10.62 34.65
C ALA A 240 13.10 -10.60 35.14
N VAL A 241 12.92 -10.89 36.43
CA VAL A 241 11.64 -10.71 37.12
C VAL A 241 11.08 -9.34 36.78
N PRO A 242 9.83 -9.23 36.27
CA PRO A 242 9.25 -7.95 35.93
C PRO A 242 9.36 -6.95 37.07
N LYS A 243 9.86 -5.76 36.76
CA LYS A 243 10.00 -4.69 37.76
C LYS A 243 8.63 -4.17 38.12
N LEU A 244 8.08 -4.63 39.23
CA LEU A 244 6.80 -4.17 39.76
C LEU A 244 6.92 -2.81 40.45
N TYR A 245 5.87 -1.99 40.37
CA TYR A 245 5.75 -0.80 41.20
C TYR A 245 5.77 -1.18 42.68
N ARG A 246 6.52 -0.39 43.46
CA ARG A 246 6.65 -0.56 44.93
C ARG A 246 6.69 0.79 45.58
N ASP A 247 5.91 0.97 46.63
CA ASP A 247 5.76 2.19 47.39
C ASP A 247 5.85 1.98 48.92
N PRO A 248 6.92 1.32 49.45
CA PRO A 248 7.05 0.98 50.86
C PRO A 248 7.02 2.18 51.82
N GLN A 249 7.18 3.38 51.30
CA GLN A 249 7.14 4.64 52.05
C GLN A 249 5.84 5.44 51.88
N GLN A 250 4.84 4.87 51.16
CA GLN A 250 3.57 5.54 50.92
C GLN A 250 2.80 5.71 52.24
N SER A 251 2.48 6.94 52.58
CA SER A 251 1.62 7.23 53.73
C SER A 251 0.17 6.97 53.46
N ALA A 252 -0.61 6.71 54.48
CA ALA A 252 -2.07 6.64 54.36
C ALA A 252 -2.61 7.97 53.79
N THR A 253 -3.58 7.87 52.91
CA THR A 253 -4.19 9.01 52.22
C THR A 253 -5.63 9.28 52.68
N ALA A 254 -6.01 10.54 52.77
CA ALA A 254 -7.40 10.99 52.90
C ALA A 254 -8.11 11.13 51.56
N ASN A 255 -7.35 11.08 50.44
CA ASN A 255 -7.87 11.24 49.08
C ASN A 255 -7.57 9.98 48.23
N PRO A 256 -8.25 8.86 48.45
CA PRO A 256 -7.90 7.56 47.85
C PRO A 256 -8.05 7.54 46.31
N ALA A 257 -8.77 8.49 45.74
CA ALA A 257 -8.91 8.62 44.25
C ALA A 257 -7.79 9.43 43.60
N ALA A 258 -6.87 10.05 44.37
CA ALA A 258 -5.75 10.78 43.81
C ALA A 258 -4.66 9.81 43.35
N LEU A 259 -4.14 10.01 42.13
CA LEU A 259 -3.03 9.21 41.59
C LEU A 259 -1.75 9.55 42.38
N PRO A 260 -1.01 8.53 42.90
CA PRO A 260 0.28 8.76 43.51
C PRO A 260 1.28 9.32 42.49
N ALA A 261 2.05 10.33 42.91
CA ALA A 261 3.08 10.95 42.05
C ALA A 261 4.16 9.92 41.65
N GLU A 262 4.53 9.04 42.57
CA GLU A 262 5.52 7.98 42.38
C GLU A 262 5.06 6.94 41.34
N LEU A 263 3.76 6.60 41.33
CA LEU A 263 3.20 5.71 40.30
C LEU A 263 3.23 6.38 38.93
N THR A 264 2.90 7.67 38.86
CA THR A 264 3.00 8.46 37.62
C THR A 264 4.42 8.51 37.10
N GLU A 265 5.41 8.72 38.00
CA GLU A 265 6.83 8.73 37.65
C GLU A 265 7.30 7.33 37.20
N PHE A 266 6.87 6.25 37.86
CA PHE A 266 7.17 4.88 37.46
C PHE A 266 6.63 4.59 36.05
N ALA A 267 5.40 4.98 35.73
CA ALA A 267 4.82 4.84 34.39
C ALA A 267 5.61 5.63 33.33
N ARG A 268 6.00 6.88 33.65
CA ARG A 268 6.83 7.69 32.74
C ARG A 268 8.19 7.03 32.47
N GLN A 269 8.82 6.46 33.50
CA GLN A 269 10.09 5.74 33.37
C GLN A 269 9.94 4.45 32.54
N ALA A 270 8.82 3.73 32.65
CA ALA A 270 8.56 2.54 31.86
C ALA A 270 8.52 2.86 30.35
N VAL A 271 7.76 3.89 29.95
CA VAL A 271 7.72 4.36 28.57
C VAL A 271 9.09 4.84 28.09
N ALA A 272 9.78 5.67 28.91
CA ALA A 272 11.11 6.15 28.56
C ALA A 272 12.15 5.01 28.43
N SER A 273 11.98 3.93 29.18
CA SER A 273 12.84 2.75 29.08
C SER A 273 12.63 1.97 27.79
N ALA A 274 11.38 1.79 27.35
CA ALA A 274 11.07 1.13 26.09
C ALA A 274 11.65 1.85 24.87
N LEU A 275 11.84 3.17 24.96
CA LEU A 275 12.39 4.01 23.88
C LEU A 275 13.92 4.14 23.92
N LYS A 276 14.63 3.49 24.86
CA LYS A 276 16.10 3.66 25.02
C LYS A 276 16.91 2.99 23.94
N ASP A 277 16.42 1.88 23.41
CA ASP A 277 17.12 1.14 22.38
C ASP A 277 16.71 1.65 20.98
N PRO A 278 17.57 2.39 20.26
CA PRO A 278 17.26 2.86 18.92
C PRO A 278 17.18 1.73 17.91
N LEU A 279 17.82 0.58 18.13
CA LEU A 279 17.73 -0.57 17.25
C LEU A 279 16.38 -1.27 17.39
N ALA A 280 15.84 -1.38 18.60
CA ALA A 280 14.50 -1.91 18.84
C ALA A 280 13.43 -1.04 18.15
N LEU A 281 13.56 0.30 18.23
CA LEU A 281 12.66 1.21 17.53
C LEU A 281 12.75 1.07 16.02
N ALA A 282 13.96 0.95 15.46
CA ALA A 282 14.15 0.76 14.03
C ALA A 282 13.57 -0.59 13.56
N CYS A 283 13.75 -1.64 14.38
CA CYS A 283 13.22 -2.97 14.15
C CYS A 283 11.68 -2.93 14.11
N ALA A 284 11.05 -2.41 15.16
CA ALA A 284 9.59 -2.24 15.24
C ALA A 284 9.01 -1.47 14.05
N LEU A 285 9.69 -0.41 13.60
CA LEU A 285 9.27 0.37 12.44
C LEU A 285 9.37 -0.44 11.14
N GLY A 286 10.49 -1.15 10.93
CA GLY A 286 10.71 -1.95 9.71
C GLY A 286 9.72 -3.11 9.61
N GLU A 287 9.46 -3.81 10.71
CA GLU A 287 8.45 -4.87 10.79
C GLU A 287 7.05 -4.33 10.50
N TYR A 288 6.64 -3.21 11.13
CA TYR A 288 5.36 -2.55 10.84
C TYR A 288 5.20 -2.16 9.37
N LEU A 289 6.24 -1.59 8.76
CA LEU A 289 6.18 -1.14 7.36
C LEU A 289 6.14 -2.30 6.36
N THR A 290 6.66 -3.46 6.73
CA THR A 290 6.66 -4.66 5.88
C THR A 290 5.52 -5.62 6.19
N GLU A 291 4.78 -5.42 7.29
CA GLU A 291 3.66 -6.28 7.64
C GLU A 291 2.64 -6.38 6.48
N PRO A 292 2.23 -7.59 6.09
CA PRO A 292 1.21 -7.79 5.06
C PRO A 292 -0.12 -7.19 5.49
N LYS A 293 -0.95 -6.76 4.53
CA LYS A 293 -2.32 -6.34 4.83
C LYS A 293 -3.13 -7.54 5.37
N PRO A 294 -4.12 -7.35 6.26
CA PRO A 294 -4.87 -8.46 6.89
C PRO A 294 -5.56 -9.43 5.91
N SER A 295 -5.79 -8.99 4.66
CA SER A 295 -6.38 -9.81 3.60
C SER A 295 -5.33 -10.55 2.75
N VAL A 296 -4.05 -10.41 3.05
CA VAL A 296 -2.96 -11.06 2.29
C VAL A 296 -2.61 -12.39 2.92
N TRP A 297 -2.73 -13.44 2.14
CA TRP A 297 -2.33 -14.79 2.48
C TRP A 297 -1.29 -15.27 1.48
N PHE A 298 -0.35 -16.06 1.92
CA PHE A 298 0.65 -16.69 1.07
C PHE A 298 0.30 -18.15 0.89
N ASP A 299 0.39 -18.62 -0.35
CA ASP A 299 0.14 -20.02 -0.66
C ASP A 299 1.38 -20.84 -0.31
N GLU A 300 1.22 -21.88 0.49
CA GLU A 300 2.28 -22.87 0.66
C GLU A 300 2.57 -23.55 -0.68
N PRO A 301 3.84 -23.84 -0.99
CA PRO A 301 4.19 -24.57 -2.21
C PRO A 301 3.41 -25.89 -2.27
N SER A 302 2.74 -26.17 -3.39
CA SER A 302 2.04 -27.45 -3.56
C SER A 302 3.02 -28.60 -3.46
N ASP A 303 2.70 -29.63 -2.68
CA ASP A 303 3.51 -30.86 -2.43
C ASP A 303 3.96 -31.60 -3.71
N GLU A 304 3.38 -31.28 -4.88
CA GLU A 304 3.73 -31.90 -6.17
C GLU A 304 5.02 -31.34 -6.80
N SER A 305 5.53 -30.23 -6.34
CA SER A 305 6.85 -29.75 -6.75
C SER A 305 7.92 -30.51 -5.95
N THR A 306 8.48 -31.58 -6.53
CA THR A 306 9.71 -32.23 -6.05
C THR A 306 10.67 -31.17 -5.52
N PRO A 307 11.28 -31.38 -4.33
CA PRO A 307 12.30 -30.47 -3.83
C PRO A 307 13.47 -30.46 -4.80
N SER A 308 13.42 -29.60 -5.80
CA SER A 308 14.59 -29.31 -6.63
C SER A 308 15.66 -28.76 -5.70
N PRO A 309 16.90 -29.29 -5.72
CA PRO A 309 17.96 -28.75 -4.89
C PRO A 309 18.08 -27.25 -5.21
N LEU A 310 17.79 -26.41 -4.21
CA LEU A 310 17.66 -24.96 -4.29
C LEU A 310 18.87 -24.27 -4.92
N PHE A 311 20.03 -24.89 -4.90
CA PHE A 311 21.32 -24.28 -5.25
C PHE A 311 22.11 -25.06 -6.32
N GLY A 312 21.47 -25.97 -7.06
CA GLY A 312 22.10 -26.73 -8.14
C GLY A 312 21.62 -26.40 -9.55
N ALA A 313 20.51 -25.69 -9.68
CA ALA A 313 19.88 -25.33 -10.97
C ALA A 313 20.09 -23.84 -11.29
N SER A 314 20.00 -23.51 -12.57
CA SER A 314 20.11 -22.16 -13.13
C SER A 314 18.86 -21.30 -12.91
N SER A 315 18.22 -21.40 -11.76
CA SER A 315 16.97 -20.69 -11.46
C SER A 315 17.20 -19.38 -10.72
N ASP A 316 16.54 -18.34 -11.16
CA ASP A 316 16.50 -17.06 -10.47
C ASP A 316 15.53 -17.14 -9.27
N VAL A 317 15.67 -16.24 -8.29
CA VAL A 317 14.71 -16.03 -7.20
C VAL A 317 13.94 -14.75 -7.47
N VAL A 318 12.62 -14.80 -7.28
CA VAL A 318 11.73 -13.64 -7.43
C VAL A 318 10.84 -13.55 -6.20
N LEU A 319 10.73 -12.35 -5.59
CA LEU A 319 9.77 -12.12 -4.51
C LEU A 319 8.34 -12.19 -5.05
N ASP A 320 7.45 -12.88 -4.33
CA ASP A 320 6.01 -12.84 -4.59
C ASP A 320 5.50 -11.40 -4.64
N ALA A 321 4.52 -11.11 -5.49
CA ALA A 321 3.98 -9.75 -5.67
C ALA A 321 3.47 -9.15 -4.35
N ARG A 322 2.93 -9.98 -3.45
CA ARG A 322 2.40 -9.62 -2.13
C ARG A 322 3.49 -9.37 -1.09
N THR A 323 4.70 -9.89 -1.31
CA THR A 323 5.83 -9.78 -0.37
C THR A 323 6.34 -8.35 -0.29
N ARG A 324 6.46 -7.86 0.93
CA ARG A 324 7.08 -6.59 1.28
C ARG A 324 8.44 -6.81 1.90
N MET A 325 9.47 -6.28 1.30
CA MET A 325 10.84 -6.41 1.79
C MET A 325 11.52 -5.05 1.80
N MET A 326 12.13 -4.71 2.94
CA MET A 326 12.84 -3.44 3.16
C MET A 326 14.11 -3.71 3.97
N TYR A 327 14.93 -2.69 4.14
CA TYR A 327 16.13 -2.79 4.98
C TYR A 327 16.53 -1.43 5.55
N ASP A 328 17.27 -1.48 6.64
CA ASP A 328 18.04 -0.35 7.17
C ASP A 328 19.54 -0.68 7.18
N GLU A 329 20.31 0.04 7.99
CA GLU A 329 21.75 -0.21 8.12
C GLU A 329 22.05 -1.57 8.79
N HIS A 330 21.20 -2.05 9.67
CA HIS A 330 21.45 -3.20 10.55
C HIS A 330 20.56 -4.40 10.27
N HIS A 331 19.37 -4.18 9.67
CA HIS A 331 18.34 -5.20 9.53
C HIS A 331 17.84 -5.34 8.07
N ILE A 332 17.34 -6.53 7.81
CA ILE A 332 16.49 -6.85 6.66
C ILE A 332 15.10 -7.13 7.23
N PHE A 333 14.08 -6.51 6.65
CA PHE A 333 12.68 -6.69 7.03
C PHE A 333 11.92 -7.34 5.88
N ILE A 334 11.13 -8.36 6.18
CA ILE A 334 10.27 -9.04 5.21
C ILE A 334 8.98 -9.49 5.88
N ASN A 335 7.85 -9.10 5.34
CA ASN A 335 6.51 -9.52 5.77
C ASN A 335 6.26 -9.44 7.28
N GLY A 336 6.79 -8.42 7.94
CA GLY A 336 6.62 -8.19 9.39
C GLY A 336 7.70 -8.84 10.25
N GLU A 337 8.66 -9.53 9.67
CA GLU A 337 9.80 -10.13 10.38
C GLU A 337 11.09 -9.35 10.14
N SER A 338 12.04 -9.47 11.06
CA SER A 338 13.33 -8.81 10.98
C SER A 338 14.49 -9.82 11.11
N TYR A 339 15.52 -9.60 10.31
CA TYR A 339 16.70 -10.43 10.25
C TYR A 339 17.97 -9.58 10.25
N ARG A 340 19.05 -10.12 10.78
CA ARG A 340 20.39 -9.50 10.71
C ARG A 340 21.26 -10.25 9.73
N ALA A 341 21.78 -9.55 8.75
CA ALA A 341 22.76 -10.10 7.82
C ALA A 341 24.04 -9.26 7.82
N LYS A 342 25.18 -9.87 7.52
CA LYS A 342 26.49 -9.21 7.48
C LYS A 342 27.22 -9.54 6.18
N GLY A 343 28.15 -8.67 5.80
CA GLY A 343 29.03 -8.92 4.66
C GLY A 343 28.30 -9.17 3.34
N ALA A 344 28.64 -10.26 2.66
CA ALA A 344 28.09 -10.61 1.35
C ALA A 344 26.58 -10.91 1.42
N ASP A 345 26.11 -11.53 2.50
CA ASP A 345 24.68 -11.86 2.65
C ASP A 345 23.84 -10.60 2.84
N ALA A 346 24.32 -9.59 3.61
CA ALA A 346 23.64 -8.30 3.72
C ALA A 346 23.50 -7.62 2.37
N TRP A 347 24.56 -7.63 1.55
CA TRP A 347 24.50 -7.09 0.20
C TRP A 347 23.48 -7.85 -0.67
N LEU A 348 23.48 -9.19 -0.59
CA LEU A 348 22.58 -10.05 -1.36
C LEU A 348 21.10 -9.77 -1.00
N MET A 349 20.78 -9.70 0.29
CA MET A 349 19.41 -9.45 0.78
C MET A 349 18.92 -8.04 0.43
N ARG A 350 19.80 -7.02 0.54
CA ARG A 350 19.46 -5.65 0.08
C ARG A 350 19.22 -5.62 -1.43
N ARG A 351 20.04 -6.35 -2.20
CA ARG A 351 19.85 -6.50 -3.64
C ARG A 351 18.50 -7.14 -3.96
N LEU A 352 18.11 -8.19 -3.22
CA LEU A 352 16.81 -8.83 -3.35
C LEU A 352 15.66 -7.84 -3.06
N ALA A 353 15.76 -7.06 -2.01
CA ALA A 353 14.77 -6.03 -1.68
C ALA A 353 14.66 -4.97 -2.80
N ASP A 354 15.80 -4.44 -3.27
CA ASP A 354 15.83 -3.37 -4.28
C ASP A 354 15.35 -3.84 -5.66
N GLN A 355 15.73 -5.03 -6.09
CA GLN A 355 15.43 -5.55 -7.43
C GLN A 355 14.23 -6.49 -7.47
N ARG A 356 13.75 -6.94 -6.30
CA ARG A 356 12.73 -7.97 -6.11
C ARG A 356 13.08 -9.32 -6.74
N GLN A 357 14.32 -9.47 -7.18
CA GLN A 357 14.83 -10.69 -7.79
C GLN A 357 16.35 -10.82 -7.59
N LEU A 358 16.82 -12.07 -7.60
CA LEU A 358 18.24 -12.41 -7.68
C LEU A 358 18.45 -13.40 -8.82
N THR A 359 19.51 -13.19 -9.57
CA THR A 359 19.92 -14.15 -10.59
C THR A 359 20.55 -15.40 -9.96
N ALA A 360 20.50 -16.52 -10.65
CA ALA A 360 21.19 -17.74 -10.24
C ALA A 360 22.71 -17.52 -9.98
N ALA A 361 23.33 -16.57 -10.68
CA ALA A 361 24.72 -16.21 -10.47
C ALA A 361 24.96 -15.45 -9.16
N GLU A 362 24.01 -14.64 -8.72
CA GLU A 362 24.04 -13.95 -7.43
C GLU A 362 23.76 -14.91 -6.28
N LEU A 363 22.78 -15.81 -6.44
CA LEU A 363 22.44 -16.85 -5.46
C LEU A 363 23.61 -17.75 -5.10
N ARG A 364 24.48 -18.11 -6.05
CA ARG A 364 25.68 -18.91 -5.79
C ARG A 364 26.66 -18.26 -4.81
N LYS A 365 26.49 -16.97 -4.50
CA LYS A 365 27.32 -16.25 -3.52
C LYS A 365 26.73 -16.27 -2.12
N ALA A 366 25.51 -16.78 -1.95
CA ALA A 366 24.86 -16.87 -0.66
C ALA A 366 25.57 -17.87 0.26
N SER A 367 25.77 -17.50 1.51
CA SER A 367 26.25 -18.43 2.54
C SER A 367 25.21 -19.51 2.80
N PRO A 368 25.60 -20.64 3.45
CA PRO A 368 24.63 -21.65 3.85
C PRO A 368 23.48 -21.11 4.71
N SER A 369 23.77 -20.14 5.58
CA SER A 369 22.73 -19.49 6.40
C SER A 369 21.74 -18.68 5.55
N ALA A 370 22.22 -17.91 4.58
CA ALA A 370 21.36 -17.16 3.65
C ALA A 370 20.57 -18.12 2.75
N GLN A 371 21.16 -19.24 2.34
CA GLN A 371 20.47 -20.28 1.57
C GLN A 371 19.31 -20.91 2.36
N ASN A 372 19.53 -21.24 3.63
CA ASN A 372 18.47 -21.76 4.50
C ASN A 372 17.33 -20.73 4.64
N LEU A 373 17.66 -19.48 4.91
CA LEU A 373 16.68 -18.41 5.05
C LEU A 373 15.84 -18.21 3.78
N LEU A 374 16.46 -18.23 2.60
CA LEU A 374 15.74 -18.17 1.32
C LEU A 374 14.86 -19.41 1.10
N THR A 375 15.24 -20.55 1.63
CA THR A 375 14.42 -21.77 1.61
C THR A 375 13.19 -21.60 2.48
N ASP A 376 13.39 -21.13 3.72
CA ASP A 376 12.30 -20.87 4.67
C ASP A 376 11.29 -19.87 4.07
N TRP A 377 11.76 -18.80 3.43
CA TRP A 377 10.91 -17.82 2.77
C TRP A 377 10.16 -18.38 1.55
N ARG A 378 10.78 -19.32 0.80
CA ARG A 378 10.06 -20.05 -0.26
C ARG A 378 8.94 -20.90 0.32
N ASP A 379 9.25 -21.65 1.37
CA ASP A 379 8.29 -22.56 2.01
C ASP A 379 7.12 -21.77 2.66
N ALA A 380 7.38 -20.53 3.07
CA ALA A 380 6.35 -19.56 3.47
C ALA A 380 5.60 -18.89 2.29
N GLY A 381 5.94 -19.20 1.04
CA GLY A 381 5.31 -18.59 -0.14
C GLY A 381 5.73 -17.14 -0.43
N TRP A 382 6.79 -16.64 0.21
CA TRP A 382 7.22 -15.23 0.07
C TRP A 382 8.05 -14.97 -1.18
N LEU A 383 8.60 -16.03 -1.77
CA LEU A 383 9.38 -15.98 -2.99
C LEU A 383 9.26 -17.30 -3.78
N GLU A 384 9.61 -17.22 -5.05
CA GLU A 384 9.60 -18.34 -5.97
C GLU A 384 10.98 -18.55 -6.60
N PHE A 385 11.29 -19.79 -6.93
CA PHE A 385 12.43 -20.17 -7.76
C PHE A 385 11.93 -20.52 -9.17
N GLY A 386 12.31 -19.74 -10.14
CA GLY A 386 11.84 -19.94 -11.50
C GLY A 386 12.76 -19.32 -12.55
N MET A 387 12.47 -19.56 -13.81
CA MET A 387 13.08 -18.76 -14.87
C MET A 387 12.48 -17.37 -14.79
N GLY A 388 13.27 -16.38 -14.39
CA GLY A 388 12.85 -14.99 -14.26
C GLY A 388 12.07 -14.56 -15.48
N ALA A 389 10.84 -14.10 -15.28
CA ALA A 389 10.14 -13.36 -16.29
C ALA A 389 11.00 -12.13 -16.59
N ARG A 390 11.63 -12.09 -17.76
CA ARG A 390 12.29 -10.86 -18.23
C ARG A 390 11.19 -9.82 -18.37
N ILE A 391 11.11 -8.91 -17.38
CA ILE A 391 10.24 -7.73 -17.37
C ILE A 391 10.68 -6.76 -18.47
#